data_a68657bcd2089eb495ab68b8e678176a
#
_entry.id   a68657bcd2089eb495ab68b8e678176a
#
_cell.length_a   1.000
_cell.length_b   1.000
_cell.length_c   1.000
_cell.angle_alpha   90.00
_cell.angle_beta   90.00
_cell.angle_gamma   90.00
#
_symmetry.space_group_name_H-M   'P 1'
#
loop_
_entity.id
_entity.type
_entity.pdbx_description
1 polymer ?
#
loop_
_entity_poly.entity_id
_entity_poly.type
_entity_poly.pdbx_seq_one_letter_code
_entity_poly.pdbx_strand_id
1 'polypeptide(L)'
;MKTRKLLLTLSLLIAATYASAQQVFDVNLWNGRAPHPTGVATDTAKVRVFLPAAKRATGRAVVICPGGGYSQLAWEHEGTNWASFFNDMGIAAIVLKYRMPHGVKEAPLSDAEQAMRLVRKNAQAWHINRNNIGIMGFSAGGHLASTVATKSKGDAKANFQILFYPVITMMPGYTHKGSHDNLLGKNPSKSTEREYSTDLQVSRVSPRAFILLSDDDTVVLPANGVNYYLELYRHDVPASLHVYPSGDHGFGFNSSFRYHVEMRLELQAWLRSF
;
A
#
# COMPACT_ATOMS: atom_id res chain seq x y z
N MET A 1 80.61 4.82 -8.48
CA MET A 1 79.49 5.18 -7.61
C MET A 1 78.22 5.31 -8.47
N LYS A 2 77.35 4.34 -8.42
CA LYS A 2 76.07 4.36 -9.18
C LYS A 2 74.89 4.62 -8.19
N THR A 3 74.34 5.81 -8.25
CA THR A 3 73.17 6.22 -7.49
C THR A 3 71.94 5.59 -8.08
N ARG A 4 71.28 4.65 -7.35
CA ARG A 4 69.97 4.11 -7.68
C ARG A 4 68.89 5.11 -7.24
N LYS A 5 68.14 5.67 -8.20
CA LYS A 5 66.93 6.41 -7.94
C LYS A 5 65.79 5.43 -7.66
N LEU A 6 65.28 5.48 -6.43
CA LEU A 6 64.09 4.73 -6.00
C LEU A 6 62.84 5.51 -6.43
N LEU A 7 62.11 5.01 -7.43
CA LEU A 7 60.79 5.54 -7.80
C LEU A 7 59.73 4.93 -6.87
N LEU A 8 59.22 5.71 -5.94
CA LEU A 8 58.01 5.38 -5.19
C LEU A 8 56.78 5.64 -6.10
N THR A 9 56.15 4.61 -6.59
CA THR A 9 54.84 4.65 -7.22
C THR A 9 53.77 4.67 -6.13
N LEU A 10 53.17 5.83 -5.88
CA LEU A 10 52.06 6.01 -4.98
C LEU A 10 50.78 5.57 -5.72
N SER A 11 50.32 4.36 -5.48
CA SER A 11 49.04 3.85 -6.01
C SER A 11 47.90 4.48 -5.22
N LEU A 12 47.28 5.50 -5.80
CA LEU A 12 46.03 6.05 -5.28
C LEU A 12 44.92 5.02 -5.51
N LEU A 13 44.55 4.25 -4.49
CA LEU A 13 43.29 3.52 -4.49
C LEU A 13 42.12 4.53 -4.33
N ILE A 14 41.53 4.93 -5.44
CA ILE A 14 40.22 5.60 -5.44
C ILE A 14 39.19 4.53 -5.12
N ALA A 15 38.84 4.40 -3.86
CA ALA A 15 37.65 3.68 -3.45
C ALA A 15 36.43 4.49 -3.95
N ALA A 16 35.94 4.14 -5.12
CA ALA A 16 34.65 4.67 -5.60
C ALA A 16 33.57 4.21 -4.63
N THR A 17 33.20 5.08 -3.70
CA THR A 17 31.98 4.91 -2.89
C THR A 17 30.81 5.11 -3.83
N TYR A 18 30.31 4.03 -4.41
CA TYR A 18 29.00 4.04 -5.06
C TYR A 18 27.99 4.39 -3.96
N ALA A 19 27.64 5.66 -3.82
CA ALA A 19 26.45 6.06 -3.13
C ALA A 19 25.28 5.45 -3.94
N SER A 20 24.75 4.33 -3.48
CA SER A 20 23.60 3.70 -4.10
C SER A 20 22.47 4.73 -4.07
N ALA A 21 22.20 5.34 -5.22
CA ALA A 21 21.10 6.30 -5.37
C ALA A 21 19.75 5.59 -5.16
N GLN A 22 18.71 6.36 -4.86
CA GLN A 22 17.34 5.88 -4.91
C GLN A 22 17.09 5.20 -6.27
N GLN A 23 16.49 4.01 -6.25
CA GLN A 23 16.16 3.26 -7.47
C GLN A 23 14.67 3.32 -7.73
N VAL A 24 14.30 3.57 -8.99
CA VAL A 24 12.90 3.57 -9.44
C VAL A 24 12.80 2.72 -10.70
N PHE A 25 11.91 1.71 -10.68
CA PHE A 25 11.68 0.83 -11.82
C PHE A 25 10.29 0.18 -11.77
N ASP A 26 9.79 -0.24 -12.93
CA ASP A 26 8.52 -0.98 -13.04
C ASP A 26 8.78 -2.49 -13.13
N VAL A 27 7.88 -3.29 -12.54
CA VAL A 27 7.88 -4.76 -12.64
C VAL A 27 6.48 -5.23 -12.97
N ASN A 28 6.33 -6.02 -14.03
CA ASN A 28 5.08 -6.70 -14.33
C ASN A 28 4.82 -7.78 -13.27
N LEU A 29 3.59 -7.86 -12.77
CA LEU A 29 3.24 -8.85 -11.74
C LEU A 29 3.13 -10.26 -12.28
N TRP A 30 2.76 -10.40 -13.55
CA TRP A 30 2.50 -11.69 -14.18
C TRP A 30 3.40 -11.91 -15.37
N ASN A 31 4.11 -13.03 -15.38
CA ASN A 31 4.86 -13.52 -16.52
C ASN A 31 3.92 -14.40 -17.36
N GLY A 32 3.28 -13.84 -18.37
CA GLY A 32 2.27 -14.51 -19.17
C GLY A 32 0.84 -14.17 -18.74
N ARG A 33 -0.05 -15.17 -18.68
CA ARG A 33 -1.48 -14.94 -18.41
C ARG A 33 -1.73 -14.74 -16.90
N ALA A 34 -2.30 -13.60 -16.55
CA ALA A 34 -2.76 -13.35 -15.19
C ALA A 34 -3.96 -14.25 -14.83
N PRO A 35 -4.09 -14.71 -13.56
CA PRO A 35 -5.30 -15.38 -13.11
C PRO A 35 -6.50 -14.42 -13.17
N HIS A 36 -7.71 -14.97 -13.18
CA HIS A 36 -8.94 -14.18 -13.20
C HIS A 36 -8.94 -13.13 -14.33
N PRO A 37 -8.96 -13.54 -15.62
CA PRO A 37 -8.88 -12.63 -16.75
C PRO A 37 -10.14 -11.75 -16.82
N THR A 38 -9.94 -10.45 -16.93
CA THR A 38 -11.02 -9.45 -16.97
C THR A 38 -11.57 -9.20 -18.38
N GLY A 39 -10.97 -9.82 -19.39
CA GLY A 39 -11.33 -9.60 -20.81
C GLY A 39 -10.72 -8.33 -21.42
N VAL A 40 -10.05 -7.49 -20.64
CA VAL A 40 -9.41 -6.25 -21.11
C VAL A 40 -7.90 -6.48 -21.20
N ALA A 41 -7.41 -6.81 -22.40
CA ALA A 41 -6.01 -7.18 -22.62
C ALA A 41 -5.00 -6.08 -22.30
N THR A 42 -5.39 -4.80 -22.41
CA THR A 42 -4.54 -3.64 -22.12
C THR A 42 -4.47 -3.32 -20.63
N ASP A 43 -5.38 -3.84 -19.81
CA ASP A 43 -5.37 -3.65 -18.35
C ASP A 43 -4.48 -4.68 -17.68
N THR A 44 -3.17 -4.39 -17.65
CA THR A 44 -2.15 -5.26 -17.08
C THR A 44 -1.72 -4.79 -15.69
N ALA A 45 -1.54 -5.75 -14.78
CA ALA A 45 -1.07 -5.48 -13.41
C ALA A 45 0.46 -5.31 -13.38
N LYS A 46 0.93 -4.24 -12.73
CA LYS A 46 2.35 -3.97 -12.50
C LYS A 46 2.56 -3.21 -11.20
N VAL A 47 3.78 -3.22 -10.73
CA VAL A 47 4.21 -2.34 -9.63
C VAL A 47 5.27 -1.37 -10.11
N ARG A 48 5.23 -0.13 -9.58
CA ARG A 48 6.35 0.79 -9.61
C ARG A 48 7.04 0.76 -8.27
N VAL A 49 8.30 0.37 -8.28
CA VAL A 49 9.14 0.18 -7.10
C VAL A 49 10.00 1.40 -6.89
N PHE A 50 10.02 1.91 -5.67
CA PHE A 50 10.87 3.01 -5.21
C PHE A 50 11.68 2.50 -4.02
N LEU A 51 12.96 2.21 -4.24
CA LEU A 51 13.84 1.78 -3.17
C LEU A 51 14.62 2.96 -2.60
N PRO A 52 14.70 3.11 -1.28
CA PRO A 52 15.61 4.08 -0.68
C PRO A 52 17.06 3.71 -0.99
N ALA A 53 17.98 4.65 -0.84
CA ALA A 53 19.42 4.36 -0.91
C ALA A 53 19.75 3.21 0.08
N ALA A 54 20.52 2.21 -0.36
CA ALA A 54 20.76 0.99 0.42
C ALA A 54 21.29 1.26 1.85
N LYS A 55 22.14 2.29 2.02
CA LYS A 55 22.64 2.72 3.33
C LYS A 55 21.57 3.28 4.29
N ARG A 56 20.41 3.68 3.76
CA ARG A 56 19.28 4.24 4.52
C ARG A 56 18.16 3.22 4.71
N ALA A 57 18.20 2.08 4.01
CA ALA A 57 17.15 1.08 4.06
C ALA A 57 16.97 0.51 5.47
N THR A 58 15.76 0.63 6.01
CA THR A 58 15.38 0.10 7.34
C THR A 58 14.96 -1.37 7.27
N GLY A 59 14.82 -1.92 6.08
CA GLY A 59 14.22 -3.23 5.85
C GLY A 59 12.69 -3.21 5.79
N ARG A 60 12.04 -2.08 6.03
CA ARG A 60 10.58 -1.97 5.91
C ARG A 60 10.15 -1.66 4.49
N ALA A 61 8.99 -2.20 4.08
CA ALA A 61 8.37 -1.92 2.79
C ALA A 61 6.87 -1.73 2.91
N VAL A 62 6.28 -0.97 1.99
CA VAL A 62 4.83 -0.73 1.90
C VAL A 62 4.38 -0.93 0.46
N VAL A 63 3.41 -1.84 0.23
CA VAL A 63 2.68 -1.94 -1.03
C VAL A 63 1.52 -0.96 -0.97
N ILE A 64 1.41 -0.06 -1.95
CA ILE A 64 0.44 1.04 -1.98
C ILE A 64 -0.61 0.75 -3.04
N CYS A 65 -1.89 0.73 -2.63
CA CYS A 65 -3.06 0.52 -3.47
C CYS A 65 -3.81 1.86 -3.64
N PRO A 66 -3.64 2.58 -4.76
CA PRO A 66 -4.40 3.80 -5.01
C PRO A 66 -5.90 3.54 -5.07
N GLY A 67 -6.72 4.54 -4.74
CA GLY A 67 -8.16 4.50 -4.92
C GLY A 67 -8.60 4.78 -6.37
N GLY A 68 -9.88 5.09 -6.53
CA GLY A 68 -10.52 5.37 -7.82
C GLY A 68 -11.76 4.51 -8.09
N GLY A 69 -12.43 4.07 -7.02
CA GLY A 69 -13.74 3.44 -7.10
C GLY A 69 -13.77 2.08 -7.81
N TYR A 70 -12.65 1.41 -7.98
CA TYR A 70 -12.50 0.21 -8.83
C TYR A 70 -12.84 0.45 -10.32
N SER A 71 -12.78 1.70 -10.78
CA SER A 71 -12.99 2.08 -12.18
C SER A 71 -11.77 2.75 -12.81
N GLN A 72 -10.90 3.31 -11.97
CA GLN A 72 -9.64 3.96 -12.36
C GLN A 72 -8.66 3.93 -11.19
N LEU A 73 -7.47 4.53 -11.36
CA LEU A 73 -6.48 4.67 -10.30
C LEU A 73 -6.10 6.14 -10.10
N ALA A 74 -6.19 6.62 -8.88
CA ALA A 74 -5.66 7.91 -8.43
C ALA A 74 -4.12 7.80 -8.26
N TRP A 75 -3.43 7.55 -9.39
CA TRP A 75 -2.06 7.05 -9.45
C TRP A 75 -1.01 7.93 -8.77
N GLU A 76 -1.20 9.25 -8.82
CA GLU A 76 -0.21 10.20 -8.32
C GLU A 76 -0.42 10.46 -6.83
N HIS A 77 -1.47 11.16 -6.45
CA HIS A 77 -1.67 11.65 -5.07
C HIS A 77 -2.02 10.54 -4.06
N GLU A 78 -2.53 9.40 -4.51
CA GLU A 78 -2.78 8.22 -3.67
C GLU A 78 -1.77 7.08 -3.94
N GLY A 79 -0.76 7.34 -4.75
CA GLY A 79 0.25 6.38 -5.15
C GLY A 79 1.67 6.95 -5.13
N THR A 80 2.15 7.38 -6.31
CA THR A 80 3.58 7.69 -6.50
C THR A 80 4.09 8.87 -5.67
N ASN A 81 3.23 9.84 -5.32
CA ASN A 81 3.64 10.98 -4.50
C ASN A 81 4.02 10.59 -3.05
N TRP A 82 3.57 9.43 -2.57
CA TRP A 82 3.95 8.89 -1.26
C TRP A 82 5.38 8.33 -1.23
N ALA A 83 5.98 8.07 -2.39
CA ALA A 83 7.28 7.41 -2.46
C ALA A 83 8.39 8.19 -1.77
N SER A 84 8.44 9.51 -1.93
CA SER A 84 9.45 10.35 -1.26
C SER A 84 9.31 10.28 0.26
N PHE A 85 8.09 10.39 0.79
CA PHE A 85 7.82 10.28 2.23
C PHE A 85 8.36 8.98 2.82
N PHE A 86 8.08 7.84 2.19
CA PHE A 86 8.57 6.55 2.67
C PHE A 86 10.08 6.39 2.48
N ASN A 87 10.63 6.79 1.34
CA ASN A 87 12.05 6.67 1.07
C ASN A 87 12.90 7.58 1.99
N ASP A 88 12.38 8.74 2.38
CA ASP A 88 13.02 9.62 3.36
C ASP A 88 13.12 8.97 4.74
N MET A 89 12.20 8.09 5.06
CA MET A 89 12.22 7.24 6.26
C MET A 89 13.02 5.94 6.08
N GLY A 90 13.64 5.71 4.92
CA GLY A 90 14.35 4.45 4.61
C GLY A 90 13.42 3.26 4.35
N ILE A 91 12.15 3.51 4.03
CA ILE A 91 11.13 2.50 3.74
C ILE A 91 10.95 2.39 2.22
N ALA A 92 10.95 1.16 1.68
CA ALA A 92 10.65 0.94 0.27
C ALA A 92 9.15 1.15 0.01
N ALA A 93 8.83 1.91 -1.06
CA ALA A 93 7.46 2.11 -1.51
C ALA A 93 7.22 1.37 -2.82
N ILE A 94 6.15 0.58 -2.89
CA ILE A 94 5.79 -0.23 -4.03
C ILE A 94 4.36 0.10 -4.45
N VAL A 95 4.20 0.94 -5.47
CA VAL A 95 2.90 1.40 -5.94
C VAL A 95 2.31 0.40 -6.91
N LEU A 96 1.14 -0.12 -6.58
CA LEU A 96 0.46 -1.16 -7.34
C LEU A 96 -0.53 -0.56 -8.34
N LYS A 97 -0.30 -0.85 -9.62
CA LYS A 97 -1.34 -0.77 -10.66
C LYS A 97 -2.04 -2.12 -10.70
N TYR A 98 -3.12 -2.26 -9.95
CA TYR A 98 -3.99 -3.44 -10.03
C TYR A 98 -4.98 -3.32 -11.18
N ARG A 99 -5.44 -4.46 -11.73
CA ARG A 99 -6.46 -4.50 -12.77
C ARG A 99 -7.82 -4.11 -12.22
N MET A 100 -8.60 -3.41 -13.03
CA MET A 100 -10.01 -3.15 -12.71
C MET A 100 -10.80 -4.46 -12.77
N PRO A 101 -11.85 -4.61 -11.95
CA PRO A 101 -12.62 -5.86 -11.87
C PRO A 101 -13.28 -6.26 -13.19
N HIS A 102 -13.93 -5.34 -13.89
CA HIS A 102 -14.70 -5.63 -15.11
C HIS A 102 -15.61 -6.86 -14.97
N GLY A 103 -16.27 -7.01 -13.81
CA GLY A 103 -17.13 -8.17 -13.48
C GLY A 103 -16.38 -9.36 -12.87
N VAL A 104 -15.06 -9.29 -12.72
CA VAL A 104 -14.21 -10.34 -12.12
C VAL A 104 -13.62 -9.82 -10.82
N LYS A 105 -14.37 -9.90 -9.75
CA LYS A 105 -14.04 -9.33 -8.43
C LYS A 105 -12.75 -9.88 -7.79
N GLU A 106 -12.32 -11.05 -8.21
CA GLU A 106 -11.08 -11.68 -7.73
C GLU A 106 -9.80 -11.09 -8.35
N ALA A 107 -9.91 -10.39 -9.49
CA ALA A 107 -8.74 -9.88 -10.22
C ALA A 107 -7.92 -8.87 -9.40
N PRO A 108 -8.49 -7.81 -8.79
CA PRO A 108 -7.73 -6.86 -7.98
C PRO A 108 -7.03 -7.51 -6.77
N LEU A 109 -7.73 -8.42 -6.07
CA LEU A 109 -7.15 -9.12 -4.91
C LEU A 109 -5.98 -10.00 -5.33
N SER A 110 -6.11 -10.76 -6.44
CA SER A 110 -5.02 -11.60 -6.94
C SER A 110 -3.77 -10.78 -7.28
N ASP A 111 -3.96 -9.57 -7.84
CA ASP A 111 -2.85 -8.66 -8.16
C ASP A 111 -2.20 -8.10 -6.90
N ALA A 112 -2.99 -7.69 -5.89
CA ALA A 112 -2.45 -7.20 -4.62
C ALA A 112 -1.69 -8.29 -3.87
N GLU A 113 -2.22 -9.51 -3.81
CA GLU A 113 -1.53 -10.65 -3.23
C GLU A 113 -0.22 -10.98 -3.97
N GLN A 114 -0.23 -10.91 -5.30
CA GLN A 114 0.98 -11.14 -6.09
C GLN A 114 2.02 -10.04 -5.87
N ALA A 115 1.61 -8.79 -5.69
CA ALA A 115 2.52 -7.72 -5.32
C ALA A 115 3.21 -7.99 -3.97
N MET A 116 2.45 -8.44 -2.97
CA MET A 116 3.00 -8.83 -1.66
C MET A 116 4.01 -9.99 -1.79
N ARG A 117 3.68 -11.02 -2.59
CA ARG A 117 4.58 -12.16 -2.87
C ARG A 117 5.84 -11.71 -3.62
N LEU A 118 5.69 -10.80 -4.60
CA LEU A 118 6.81 -10.25 -5.38
C LEU A 118 7.80 -9.52 -4.46
N VAL A 119 7.33 -8.67 -3.55
CA VAL A 119 8.18 -7.96 -2.58
C VAL A 119 8.91 -8.95 -1.69
N ARG A 120 8.24 -9.99 -1.18
CA ARG A 120 8.88 -11.02 -0.36
C ARG A 120 9.91 -11.85 -1.12
N LYS A 121 9.63 -12.18 -2.38
CA LYS A 121 10.56 -12.91 -3.24
C LYS A 121 11.86 -12.12 -3.47
N ASN A 122 11.76 -10.81 -3.64
CA ASN A 122 12.89 -9.93 -3.91
C ASN A 122 13.47 -9.26 -2.66
N ALA A 123 13.03 -9.65 -1.46
CA ALA A 123 13.37 -8.97 -0.21
C ALA A 123 14.87 -8.79 0.00
N GLN A 124 15.68 -9.82 -0.23
CA GLN A 124 17.12 -9.73 -0.11
C GLN A 124 17.75 -8.72 -1.09
N ALA A 125 17.36 -8.80 -2.36
CA ALA A 125 17.90 -7.92 -3.41
C ALA A 125 17.47 -6.45 -3.22
N TRP A 126 16.33 -6.21 -2.57
CA TRP A 126 15.76 -4.88 -2.32
C TRP A 126 16.05 -4.36 -0.90
N HIS A 127 16.90 -5.05 -0.14
CA HIS A 127 17.23 -4.72 1.25
C HIS A 127 15.98 -4.63 2.16
N ILE A 128 15.01 -5.53 1.97
CA ILE A 128 13.76 -5.61 2.72
C ILE A 128 13.78 -6.81 3.67
N ASN A 129 13.24 -6.62 4.87
CA ASN A 129 12.95 -7.72 5.79
C ASN A 129 11.59 -8.34 5.40
N ARG A 130 11.58 -9.63 5.05
CA ARG A 130 10.37 -10.39 4.67
C ARG A 130 9.23 -10.30 5.69
N ASN A 131 9.55 -10.05 6.94
CA ASN A 131 8.59 -9.98 8.05
C ASN A 131 8.19 -8.54 8.41
N ASN A 132 8.52 -7.56 7.55
CA ASN A 132 8.20 -6.15 7.80
C ASN A 132 7.68 -5.46 6.52
N ILE A 133 6.66 -6.07 5.90
CA ILE A 133 6.02 -5.60 4.67
C ILE A 133 4.56 -5.27 4.98
N GLY A 134 4.21 -4.00 4.86
CA GLY A 134 2.84 -3.51 5.03
C GLY A 134 2.12 -3.33 3.71
N ILE A 135 0.83 -3.06 3.87
CA ILE A 135 -0.04 -2.65 2.77
C ILE A 135 -0.71 -1.32 3.12
N MET A 136 -0.79 -0.42 2.16
CA MET A 136 -1.45 0.87 2.28
C MET A 136 -2.51 1.00 1.21
N GLY A 137 -3.64 1.64 1.53
CA GLY A 137 -4.66 1.87 0.53
C GLY A 137 -5.56 3.06 0.85
N PHE A 138 -6.14 3.60 -0.21
CA PHE A 138 -6.97 4.80 -0.21
C PHE A 138 -8.33 4.48 -0.82
N SER A 139 -9.42 4.94 -0.22
CA SER A 139 -10.76 4.77 -0.82
C SER A 139 -11.04 3.30 -1.21
N ALA A 140 -11.35 3.01 -2.47
CA ALA A 140 -11.47 1.64 -3.00
C ALA A 140 -10.16 0.84 -2.88
N GLY A 141 -8.99 1.47 -3.02
CA GLY A 141 -7.69 0.85 -2.72
C GLY A 141 -7.51 0.53 -1.24
N GLY A 142 -8.16 1.28 -0.34
CA GLY A 142 -8.29 0.98 1.08
C GLY A 142 -9.10 -0.28 1.33
N HIS A 143 -10.17 -0.50 0.56
CA HIS A 143 -10.91 -1.77 0.56
C HIS A 143 -10.02 -2.93 0.12
N LEU A 144 -9.27 -2.76 -0.97
CA LEU A 144 -8.34 -3.77 -1.45
C LEU A 144 -7.25 -4.08 -0.40
N ALA A 145 -6.68 -3.06 0.22
CA ALA A 145 -5.66 -3.21 1.26
C ALA A 145 -6.20 -3.93 2.50
N SER A 146 -7.40 -3.55 2.98
CA SER A 146 -8.05 -4.22 4.11
C SER A 146 -8.49 -5.65 3.77
N THR A 147 -8.84 -5.94 2.50
CA THR A 147 -9.11 -7.31 2.03
C THR A 147 -7.85 -8.17 2.12
N VAL A 148 -6.70 -7.68 1.66
CA VAL A 148 -5.41 -8.39 1.83
C VAL A 148 -5.11 -8.59 3.31
N ALA A 149 -5.30 -7.55 4.14
CA ALA A 149 -5.00 -7.59 5.57
C ALA A 149 -5.84 -8.62 6.35
N THR A 150 -7.09 -8.85 5.94
CA THR A 150 -8.01 -9.74 6.65
C THR A 150 -8.11 -11.15 6.05
N LYS A 151 -7.89 -11.32 4.74
CA LYS A 151 -8.13 -12.60 4.04
C LYS A 151 -6.86 -13.30 3.56
N SER A 152 -5.78 -12.56 3.24
CA SER A 152 -4.59 -13.16 2.64
C SER A 152 -3.74 -13.94 3.64
N LYS A 153 -3.09 -15.01 3.16
CA LYS A 153 -2.30 -15.95 3.97
C LYS A 153 -0.90 -16.15 3.39
N GLY A 154 -0.02 -16.75 4.19
CA GLY A 154 1.34 -17.08 3.76
C GLY A 154 2.10 -15.84 3.28
N ASP A 155 2.77 -15.97 2.14
CA ASP A 155 3.60 -14.89 1.56
C ASP A 155 2.78 -13.69 1.01
N ALA A 156 1.46 -13.77 0.96
CA ALA A 156 0.60 -12.64 0.62
C ALA A 156 0.16 -11.81 1.85
N LYS A 157 0.36 -12.33 3.08
CA LYS A 157 -0.09 -11.65 4.31
C LYS A 157 0.67 -10.34 4.54
N ALA A 158 -0.04 -9.28 4.90
CA ALA A 158 0.56 -8.02 5.36
C ALA A 158 1.01 -8.11 6.83
N ASN A 159 2.09 -7.42 7.20
CA ASN A 159 2.57 -7.31 8.58
C ASN A 159 1.96 -6.11 9.32
N PHE A 160 1.54 -5.09 8.58
CA PHE A 160 0.79 -3.93 9.06
C PHE A 160 -0.04 -3.34 7.92
N GLN A 161 -1.04 -2.53 8.25
CA GLN A 161 -1.91 -1.87 7.27
C GLN A 161 -2.06 -0.38 7.56
N ILE A 162 -2.17 0.41 6.48
CA ILE A 162 -2.36 1.86 6.52
C ILE A 162 -3.56 2.17 5.62
N LEU A 163 -4.61 2.74 6.18
CA LEU A 163 -5.89 2.95 5.50
C LEU A 163 -6.29 4.42 5.56
N PHE A 164 -6.42 5.05 4.40
CA PHE A 164 -6.86 6.43 4.27
C PHE A 164 -8.27 6.46 3.69
N TYR A 165 -9.22 7.04 4.41
CA TYR A 165 -10.64 7.13 4.04
C TYR A 165 -11.15 5.86 3.30
N PRO A 166 -10.90 4.66 3.86
CA PRO A 166 -11.08 3.42 3.15
C PRO A 166 -12.58 3.11 2.96
N VAL A 167 -12.93 2.59 1.79
CA VAL A 167 -14.13 1.77 1.68
C VAL A 167 -13.87 0.48 2.48
N ILE A 168 -14.82 0.06 3.30
CA ILE A 168 -14.70 -1.11 4.19
C ILE A 168 -15.85 -2.06 3.99
N THR A 169 -17.06 -1.58 4.22
CA THR A 169 -18.25 -2.41 4.05
C THR A 169 -18.73 -2.44 2.61
N MET A 170 -19.23 -3.59 2.18
CA MET A 170 -20.03 -3.75 0.96
C MET A 170 -21.52 -3.96 1.29
N MET A 171 -21.87 -3.93 2.59
CA MET A 171 -23.27 -4.01 3.01
C MET A 171 -24.00 -2.69 2.76
N PRO A 172 -25.30 -2.73 2.45
CA PRO A 172 -26.11 -1.52 2.32
C PRO A 172 -26.07 -0.64 3.59
N GLY A 173 -26.31 0.65 3.41
CA GLY A 173 -26.38 1.63 4.49
C GLY A 173 -25.34 2.71 4.37
N TYR A 174 -24.04 2.35 4.44
CA TYR A 174 -22.94 3.31 4.34
C TYR A 174 -21.80 2.85 3.42
N THR A 175 -22.04 1.83 2.59
CA THR A 175 -21.07 1.45 1.54
C THR A 175 -20.92 2.55 0.49
N HIS A 176 -19.74 2.70 -0.07
CA HIS A 176 -19.56 3.52 -1.27
C HIS A 176 -20.12 2.77 -2.48
N LYS A 177 -21.29 3.18 -2.95
CA LYS A 177 -22.03 2.50 -4.01
C LYS A 177 -21.23 2.29 -5.29
N GLY A 178 -20.42 3.27 -5.71
CA GLY A 178 -19.57 3.14 -6.89
C GLY A 178 -18.57 2.00 -6.77
N SER A 179 -17.85 1.91 -5.66
CA SER A 179 -16.91 0.80 -5.42
C SER A 179 -17.61 -0.55 -5.31
N HIS A 180 -18.78 -0.59 -4.65
CA HIS A 180 -19.58 -1.79 -4.53
C HIS A 180 -20.00 -2.32 -5.91
N ASP A 181 -20.62 -1.48 -6.74
CA ASP A 181 -21.14 -1.88 -8.04
C ASP A 181 -20.02 -2.25 -9.03
N ASN A 182 -18.90 -1.54 -8.98
CA ASN A 182 -17.74 -1.83 -9.86
C ASN A 182 -17.05 -3.13 -9.47
N LEU A 183 -16.98 -3.47 -8.18
CA LEU A 183 -16.32 -4.69 -7.72
C LEU A 183 -17.24 -5.91 -7.78
N LEU A 184 -18.44 -5.79 -7.26
CA LEU A 184 -19.35 -6.91 -7.04
C LEU A 184 -20.48 -7.02 -8.07
N GLY A 185 -20.68 -5.97 -8.89
CA GLY A 185 -21.84 -5.83 -9.74
C GLY A 185 -23.01 -5.16 -8.99
N LYS A 186 -24.08 -4.82 -9.75
CA LYS A 186 -25.22 -4.06 -9.21
C LYS A 186 -26.12 -4.87 -8.27
N ASN A 187 -26.14 -6.19 -8.42
CA ASN A 187 -27.04 -7.07 -7.68
C ASN A 187 -26.30 -8.32 -7.17
N PRO A 188 -25.27 -8.18 -6.33
CA PRO A 188 -24.61 -9.33 -5.74
C PRO A 188 -25.51 -10.01 -4.71
N SER A 189 -25.17 -11.24 -4.34
CA SER A 189 -25.85 -11.89 -3.23
C SER A 189 -25.44 -11.25 -1.90
N LYS A 190 -26.33 -11.29 -0.90
CA LYS A 190 -26.01 -10.83 0.47
C LYS A 190 -24.78 -11.56 1.07
N SER A 191 -24.56 -12.81 0.69
CA SER A 191 -23.36 -13.56 1.11
C SER A 191 -22.10 -12.99 0.50
N THR A 192 -22.14 -12.55 -0.78
CA THR A 192 -21.02 -11.87 -1.45
C THR A 192 -20.74 -10.51 -0.81
N GLU A 193 -21.77 -9.71 -0.53
CA GLU A 193 -21.60 -8.43 0.17
C GLU A 193 -20.92 -8.63 1.54
N ARG A 194 -21.39 -9.60 2.33
CA ARG A 194 -20.78 -9.95 3.62
C ARG A 194 -19.36 -10.44 3.48
N GLU A 195 -19.08 -11.28 2.49
CA GLU A 195 -17.74 -11.80 2.23
C GLU A 195 -16.73 -10.70 1.92
N TYR A 196 -17.15 -9.67 1.18
CA TYR A 196 -16.31 -8.54 0.79
C TYR A 196 -16.41 -7.34 1.75
N SER A 197 -17.19 -7.41 2.81
CA SER A 197 -17.18 -6.42 3.91
C SER A 197 -16.04 -6.76 4.87
N THR A 198 -14.96 -5.99 4.81
CA THR A 198 -13.69 -6.33 5.49
C THR A 198 -13.76 -6.13 7.01
N ASP A 199 -14.65 -5.31 7.51
CA ASP A 199 -15.02 -5.23 8.94
C ASP A 199 -15.50 -6.58 9.47
N LEU A 200 -16.29 -7.31 8.70
CA LEU A 200 -16.80 -8.64 9.06
C LEU A 200 -15.75 -9.77 8.91
N GLN A 201 -14.56 -9.46 8.39
CA GLN A 201 -13.46 -10.41 8.19
C GLN A 201 -12.30 -10.19 9.19
N VAL A 202 -12.41 -9.18 10.07
CA VAL A 202 -11.39 -8.93 11.10
C VAL A 202 -11.28 -10.13 12.05
N SER A 203 -10.07 -10.45 12.45
CA SER A 203 -9.78 -11.52 13.40
C SER A 203 -8.53 -11.16 14.23
N ARG A 204 -8.23 -11.92 15.28
CA ARG A 204 -7.04 -11.74 16.13
C ARG A 204 -5.71 -11.84 15.38
N VAL A 205 -5.69 -12.41 14.17
CA VAL A 205 -4.49 -12.50 13.32
C VAL A 205 -4.41 -11.38 12.27
N SER A 206 -5.38 -10.48 12.25
CA SER A 206 -5.31 -9.27 11.41
C SER A 206 -4.13 -8.40 11.84
N PRO A 207 -3.41 -7.74 10.91
CA PRO A 207 -2.26 -6.93 11.25
C PRO A 207 -2.68 -5.60 11.87
N ARG A 208 -1.78 -5.02 12.70
CA ARG A 208 -1.96 -3.66 13.27
C ARG A 208 -2.29 -2.65 12.19
N ALA A 209 -3.09 -1.64 12.55
CA ALA A 209 -3.63 -0.68 11.61
C ALA A 209 -3.37 0.78 11.99
N PHE A 210 -3.11 1.60 10.96
CA PHE A 210 -3.26 3.06 11.01
C PHE A 210 -4.43 3.45 10.11
N ILE A 211 -5.41 4.17 10.65
CA ILE A 211 -6.62 4.58 9.93
C ILE A 211 -6.75 6.08 10.01
N LEU A 212 -6.95 6.74 8.88
CA LEU A 212 -7.09 8.18 8.80
C LEU A 212 -8.30 8.56 7.95
N LEU A 213 -9.13 9.44 8.49
CA LEU A 213 -10.42 9.85 7.95
C LEU A 213 -10.56 11.36 7.94
N SER A 214 -11.51 11.88 7.17
CA SER A 214 -12.04 13.24 7.26
C SER A 214 -13.51 13.18 7.71
N ASP A 215 -13.90 14.00 8.68
CA ASP A 215 -15.25 13.99 9.26
C ASP A 215 -16.31 14.47 8.25
N ASP A 216 -15.91 15.36 7.33
CA ASP A 216 -16.73 15.92 6.28
C ASP A 216 -16.77 15.09 4.97
N ASP A 217 -16.21 13.86 4.97
CA ASP A 217 -16.22 12.97 3.79
C ASP A 217 -17.65 12.48 3.49
N THR A 218 -18.23 12.99 2.41
CA THR A 218 -19.57 12.61 1.93
C THR A 218 -19.56 11.54 0.85
N VAL A 219 -18.37 11.15 0.35
CA VAL A 219 -18.20 10.12 -0.69
C VAL A 219 -18.03 8.74 -0.06
N VAL A 220 -17.08 8.61 0.88
CA VAL A 220 -16.90 7.40 1.68
C VAL A 220 -17.10 7.76 3.14
N LEU A 221 -18.31 7.55 3.64
CA LEU A 221 -18.68 7.97 4.99
C LEU A 221 -17.68 7.47 6.03
N PRO A 222 -17.27 8.33 7.00
CA PRO A 222 -16.30 7.99 8.05
C PRO A 222 -16.66 6.73 8.84
N ALA A 223 -17.95 6.38 8.88
CA ALA A 223 -18.44 5.14 9.48
C ALA A 223 -17.74 3.88 8.98
N ASN A 224 -17.23 3.87 7.72
CA ASN A 224 -16.41 2.76 7.21
C ASN A 224 -15.17 2.53 8.07
N GLY A 225 -14.33 3.55 8.23
CA GLY A 225 -13.09 3.43 9.01
C GLY A 225 -13.34 3.29 10.51
N VAL A 226 -14.35 3.98 11.07
CA VAL A 226 -14.72 3.89 12.48
C VAL A 226 -15.15 2.46 12.85
N ASN A 227 -16.05 1.86 12.06
CA ASN A 227 -16.51 0.49 12.33
C ASN A 227 -15.38 -0.54 12.16
N TYR A 228 -14.49 -0.35 11.20
CA TYR A 228 -13.32 -1.21 11.04
C TYR A 228 -12.38 -1.13 12.26
N TYR A 229 -12.14 0.08 12.78
CA TYR A 229 -11.38 0.29 14.02
C TYR A 229 -12.04 -0.43 15.21
N LEU A 230 -13.36 -0.33 15.35
CA LEU A 230 -14.10 -1.00 16.43
C LEU A 230 -13.98 -2.53 16.35
N GLU A 231 -14.00 -3.10 15.13
CA GLU A 231 -13.78 -4.54 14.95
C GLU A 231 -12.33 -4.94 15.27
N LEU A 232 -11.33 -4.15 14.87
CA LEU A 232 -9.93 -4.39 15.27
C LEU A 232 -9.80 -4.37 16.81
N TYR A 233 -10.41 -3.38 17.48
CA TYR A 233 -10.41 -3.28 18.94
C TYR A 233 -11.07 -4.50 19.61
N ARG A 234 -12.22 -4.96 19.11
CA ARG A 234 -12.92 -6.16 19.61
C ARG A 234 -12.10 -7.45 19.48
N HIS A 235 -11.16 -7.48 18.55
CA HIS A 235 -10.28 -8.62 18.31
C HIS A 235 -8.87 -8.46 18.89
N ASP A 236 -8.66 -7.49 19.79
CA ASP A 236 -7.36 -7.18 20.42
C ASP A 236 -6.24 -6.88 19.40
N VAL A 237 -6.58 -6.30 18.24
CA VAL A 237 -5.61 -5.88 17.22
C VAL A 237 -5.22 -4.42 17.45
N PRO A 238 -3.93 -4.11 17.66
CA PRO A 238 -3.49 -2.73 17.84
C PRO A 238 -3.85 -1.84 16.65
N ALA A 239 -4.56 -0.75 16.90
CA ALA A 239 -4.97 0.18 15.85
C ALA A 239 -4.91 1.63 16.33
N SER A 240 -4.62 2.55 15.41
CA SER A 240 -4.68 4.00 15.62
C SER A 240 -5.69 4.58 14.63
N LEU A 241 -6.65 5.37 15.14
CA LEU A 241 -7.67 6.05 14.36
C LEU A 241 -7.52 7.56 14.50
N HIS A 242 -7.42 8.24 13.37
CA HIS A 242 -7.33 9.70 13.27
C HIS A 242 -8.48 10.21 12.42
N VAL A 243 -9.24 11.17 12.93
CA VAL A 243 -10.35 11.81 12.22
C VAL A 243 -10.11 13.31 12.22
N TYR A 244 -9.85 13.88 11.05
CA TYR A 244 -9.70 15.31 10.88
C TYR A 244 -11.04 15.99 10.66
N PRO A 245 -11.26 17.20 11.19
CA PRO A 245 -12.54 17.89 11.08
C PRO A 245 -12.98 18.22 9.64
N SER A 246 -12.02 18.31 8.71
CA SER A 246 -12.28 18.64 7.32
C SER A 246 -11.20 18.11 6.39
N GLY A 247 -11.52 17.93 5.12
CA GLY A 247 -10.60 17.45 4.10
C GLY A 247 -11.32 16.79 2.93
N ASP A 248 -12.62 16.56 3.10
CA ASP A 248 -13.43 15.86 2.12
C ASP A 248 -12.83 14.48 1.75
N HIS A 249 -13.15 13.95 0.59
CA HIS A 249 -12.64 12.67 0.10
C HIS A 249 -11.44 12.85 -0.83
N GLY A 250 -10.46 11.93 -0.78
CA GLY A 250 -9.43 11.85 -1.81
C GLY A 250 -8.27 12.83 -1.65
N PHE A 251 -8.02 13.38 -0.45
CA PHE A 251 -6.93 14.32 -0.25
C PHE A 251 -5.53 13.72 -0.49
N GLY A 252 -5.33 12.42 -0.26
CA GLY A 252 -4.08 11.71 -0.56
C GLY A 252 -2.83 12.45 -0.06
N PHE A 253 -1.81 12.57 -0.92
CA PHE A 253 -0.57 13.32 -0.63
C PHE A 253 -0.61 14.76 -1.15
N ASN A 254 -1.79 15.38 -1.22
CA ASN A 254 -1.90 16.77 -1.68
C ASN A 254 -1.43 17.75 -0.60
N SER A 255 -0.51 18.63 -0.96
CA SER A 255 -0.01 19.68 -0.06
C SER A 255 -1.07 20.74 0.29
N SER A 256 -2.16 20.81 -0.48
CA SER A 256 -3.32 21.67 -0.21
C SER A 256 -4.23 21.13 0.89
N PHE A 257 -4.09 19.85 1.27
CA PHE A 257 -4.82 19.31 2.41
C PHE A 257 -4.40 20.04 3.69
N ARG A 258 -5.34 20.63 4.39
CA ARG A 258 -5.09 21.48 5.56
C ARG A 258 -4.21 20.82 6.62
N TYR A 259 -4.37 19.51 6.81
CA TYR A 259 -3.65 18.74 7.82
C TYR A 259 -2.53 17.87 7.22
N HIS A 260 -2.00 18.29 6.06
CA HIS A 260 -0.96 17.52 5.35
C HIS A 260 0.29 17.26 6.20
N VAL A 261 0.70 18.25 7.01
CA VAL A 261 1.87 18.12 7.88
C VAL A 261 1.57 17.18 9.04
N GLU A 262 0.44 17.38 9.72
CA GLU A 262 0.00 16.63 10.89
C GLU A 262 -0.16 15.14 10.53
N MET A 263 -0.88 14.83 9.44
CA MET A 263 -1.07 13.44 9.02
C MET A 263 0.24 12.71 8.76
N ARG A 264 1.23 13.40 8.18
CA ARG A 264 2.56 12.82 7.91
C ARG A 264 3.33 12.57 9.19
N LEU A 265 3.28 13.50 10.14
CA LEU A 265 3.93 13.35 11.44
C LEU A 265 3.31 12.21 12.26
N GLU A 266 1.99 12.09 12.26
CA GLU A 266 1.26 11.01 12.95
C GLU A 266 1.57 9.65 12.34
N LEU A 267 1.53 9.54 11.00
CA LEU A 267 1.91 8.31 10.30
C LEU A 267 3.39 7.95 10.56
N GLN A 268 4.28 8.94 10.55
CA GLN A 268 5.69 8.73 10.86
C GLN A 268 5.89 8.26 12.31
N ALA A 269 5.21 8.87 13.28
CA ALA A 269 5.25 8.47 14.68
C ALA A 269 4.75 7.03 14.85
N TRP A 270 3.62 6.69 14.22
CA TRP A 270 3.07 5.35 14.24
C TRP A 270 4.02 4.32 13.63
N LEU A 271 4.61 4.60 12.47
CA LEU A 271 5.59 3.72 11.82
C LEU A 271 6.87 3.51 12.66
N ARG A 272 7.20 4.41 13.56
CA ARG A 272 8.34 4.29 14.49
C ARG A 272 8.01 3.57 15.79
N SER A 273 6.74 3.30 16.06
CA SER A 273 6.30 2.71 17.33
C SER A 273 6.46 1.19 17.41
N PHE A 274 6.90 0.52 16.33
CA PHE A 274 7.08 -0.94 16.27
C PHE A 274 8.20 -1.37 15.33
#